data_c5bb51b2e5e8357051be53fab12a2400
#
_entry.id   c5bb51b2e5e8357051be53fab12a2400
#
_cell.length_a   1.000
_cell.length_b   1.000
_cell.length_c   1.000
_cell.angle_alpha   90.00
_cell.angle_beta   90.00
_cell.angle_gamma   90.00
#
_symmetry.space_group_name_H-M   'P 1'
#
loop_
_entity.id
_entity.type
_entity.pdbx_description
1 polymer ?
#
loop_
_entity_poly.entity_id
_entity_poly.type
_entity_poly.pdbx_seq_one_letter_code
_entity_poly.pdbx_strand_id
1 'polypeptide(L)'
;MSSNRTYKHLAVFKIAKNGTPTYVLACEDKVLCDFFDHWAYQLARKQKANTVKAYVHAVADLLNYIHELSMQHGGPLTRSLMSDALSCYESYLVFGVESNAELAASAAKALGSRSLGGASIELHFAGVNKFIEQSESLAQSLQSLEDAGLLLGGGGSTQPLVKYGYVDTTAKVHAAIKQSSWLAGCISGGYKRLKKQGLGKKSKHQNVAYTNFEGGDDKTFPYDLAVTLIKKARSLRDKVLWSHICATGCRISEALTTLIDDIIIDVNFPANNRIMIIDPDTRRNVLKKYLSEEQINKLPHKGRNTESTYPIEPFASLFWMYLEQYLNEERIKDKRRNKLITHRFLYRKNSDGEPCVASYQSLWEIFHAIALELTGKSYGFHALRHMYAYYLVNFAPNPQGSYGFDLKTVADFLGHSSINSTKRYARRDAELLKIALSAMNYERNNNPHFTINNARIAFLEKEIERLKNRVKLSQVGRESID
;
A
#
# COMPACT_ATOMS: atom_id res chain seq x y z
N MET A 1 -12.68 -9.82 -11.00
CA MET A 1 -12.41 -11.11 -10.31
C MET A 1 -13.46 -11.32 -9.24
N SER A 2 -14.08 -12.48 -9.22
CA SER A 2 -15.06 -12.89 -8.20
C SER A 2 -14.45 -12.69 -6.80
N SER A 3 -15.18 -12.05 -5.92
CA SER A 3 -14.76 -11.86 -4.51
C SER A 3 -14.94 -13.14 -3.69
N ASN A 4 -15.47 -14.19 -4.30
CA ASN A 4 -15.67 -15.50 -3.72
C ASN A 4 -14.43 -16.34 -3.94
N ARG A 5 -13.96 -17.03 -2.90
CA ARG A 5 -12.81 -17.92 -2.97
C ARG A 5 -13.11 -19.22 -2.25
N THR A 6 -12.89 -20.34 -2.93
CA THR A 6 -12.98 -21.69 -2.40
C THR A 6 -11.59 -22.17 -2.02
N TYR A 7 -11.46 -22.72 -0.85
CA TYR A 7 -10.29 -23.39 -0.30
C TYR A 7 -10.54 -24.90 -0.27
N LYS A 8 -9.58 -25.67 0.20
CA LYS A 8 -9.74 -27.13 0.26
C LYS A 8 -10.86 -27.55 1.23
N HIS A 9 -10.95 -26.92 2.40
CA HIS A 9 -11.88 -27.31 3.47
C HIS A 9 -12.99 -26.29 3.75
N LEU A 10 -12.95 -25.13 3.13
CA LEU A 10 -13.90 -24.06 3.37
C LEU A 10 -14.07 -23.13 2.16
N ALA A 11 -15.09 -22.31 2.17
CA ALA A 11 -15.30 -21.29 1.14
C ALA A 11 -15.70 -19.95 1.78
N VAL A 12 -15.31 -18.85 1.14
CA VAL A 12 -15.65 -17.49 1.55
C VAL A 12 -16.46 -16.82 0.47
N PHE A 13 -17.63 -16.30 0.85
CA PHE A 13 -18.53 -15.61 -0.06
C PHE A 13 -18.73 -14.17 0.37
N LYS A 14 -18.77 -13.29 -0.61
CA LYS A 14 -19.12 -11.89 -0.37
C LYS A 14 -20.63 -11.71 -0.41
N ILE A 15 -21.19 -11.10 0.63
CA ILE A 15 -22.61 -10.78 0.74
C ILE A 15 -22.81 -9.30 1.12
N ALA A 16 -24.05 -8.84 1.08
CA ALA A 16 -24.48 -7.58 1.68
C ALA A 16 -25.37 -7.90 2.89
N LYS A 17 -24.99 -7.39 4.08
CA LYS A 17 -25.78 -7.50 5.31
C LYS A 17 -26.13 -6.10 5.79
N ASN A 18 -27.42 -5.78 5.85
CA ASN A 18 -27.92 -4.45 6.21
C ASN A 18 -27.25 -3.33 5.39
N GLY A 19 -27.14 -3.52 4.07
CA GLY A 19 -26.49 -2.56 3.15
C GLY A 19 -24.97 -2.50 3.22
N THR A 20 -24.34 -3.21 4.16
CA THR A 20 -22.87 -3.24 4.31
C THR A 20 -22.30 -4.47 3.60
N PRO A 21 -21.40 -4.29 2.60
CA PRO A 21 -20.71 -5.40 1.97
C PRO A 21 -19.79 -6.10 2.98
N THR A 22 -20.02 -7.39 3.23
CA THR A 22 -19.27 -8.22 4.16
C THR A 22 -18.96 -9.59 3.54
N TYR A 23 -18.46 -10.50 4.34
CA TYR A 23 -18.09 -11.85 3.93
C TYR A 23 -18.68 -12.87 4.90
N VAL A 24 -19.01 -14.04 4.38
CA VAL A 24 -19.45 -15.21 5.15
C VAL A 24 -18.57 -16.41 4.87
N LEU A 25 -18.41 -17.24 5.88
CA LEU A 25 -17.67 -18.49 5.81
C LEU A 25 -18.66 -19.66 5.61
N ALA A 26 -18.29 -20.59 4.76
CA ALA A 26 -18.97 -21.87 4.61
C ALA A 26 -17.97 -23.01 4.91
N CYS A 27 -18.22 -23.74 5.98
CA CYS A 27 -17.51 -24.95 6.39
C CYS A 27 -18.46 -25.86 7.18
N GLU A 28 -17.99 -27.01 7.63
CA GLU A 28 -18.79 -27.96 8.39
C GLU A 28 -19.13 -27.48 9.81
N ASP A 29 -18.24 -26.66 10.42
CA ASP A 29 -18.42 -26.12 11.77
C ASP A 29 -19.29 -24.85 11.74
N LYS A 30 -20.55 -24.99 12.11
CA LYS A 30 -21.51 -23.89 12.14
C LYS A 30 -21.15 -22.82 13.16
N VAL A 31 -20.59 -23.17 14.32
CA VAL A 31 -20.21 -22.21 15.36
C VAL A 31 -19.08 -21.32 14.87
N LEU A 32 -18.10 -21.92 14.20
CA LEU A 32 -17.01 -21.19 13.57
C LEU A 32 -17.52 -20.26 12.46
N CYS A 33 -18.47 -20.73 11.63
CA CYS A 33 -19.10 -19.90 10.60
C CYS A 33 -19.80 -18.69 11.20
N ASP A 34 -20.64 -18.89 12.22
CA ASP A 34 -21.39 -17.80 12.88
C ASP A 34 -20.44 -16.78 13.53
N PHE A 35 -19.37 -17.23 14.17
CA PHE A 35 -18.35 -16.37 14.76
C PHE A 35 -17.59 -15.57 13.70
N PHE A 36 -17.14 -16.22 12.63
CA PHE A 36 -16.44 -15.58 11.52
C PHE A 36 -17.32 -14.52 10.84
N ASP A 37 -18.58 -14.83 10.57
CA ASP A 37 -19.54 -13.94 9.93
C ASP A 37 -19.79 -12.70 10.77
N HIS A 38 -19.93 -12.88 12.09
CA HIS A 38 -20.05 -11.77 13.02
C HIS A 38 -18.79 -10.90 13.03
N TRP A 39 -17.62 -11.51 13.13
CA TRP A 39 -16.33 -10.81 13.09
C TRP A 39 -16.14 -10.04 11.77
N ALA A 40 -16.39 -10.68 10.64
CA ALA A 40 -16.26 -10.05 9.32
C ALA A 40 -17.19 -8.86 9.15
N TYR A 41 -18.45 -8.97 9.65
CA TYR A 41 -19.42 -7.88 9.63
C TYR A 41 -18.99 -6.71 10.52
N GLN A 42 -18.52 -6.96 11.75
CA GLN A 42 -17.99 -5.90 12.63
C GLN A 42 -16.74 -5.23 12.01
N LEU A 43 -15.89 -5.99 11.37
CA LEU A 43 -14.72 -5.48 10.65
C LEU A 43 -15.14 -4.58 9.47
N ALA A 44 -16.15 -4.99 8.71
CA ALA A 44 -16.67 -4.25 7.56
C ALA A 44 -17.26 -2.88 7.93
N ARG A 45 -17.80 -2.75 9.15
CA ARG A 45 -18.31 -1.47 9.68
C ARG A 45 -17.20 -0.49 10.07
N LYS A 46 -15.98 -0.99 10.34
CA LYS A 46 -14.88 -0.19 10.90
C LYS A 46 -13.73 0.02 9.93
N GLN A 47 -13.61 -0.80 8.88
CA GLN A 47 -12.46 -0.81 7.98
C GLN A 47 -12.86 -0.60 6.52
N LYS A 48 -11.92 -0.14 5.69
CA LYS A 48 -12.10 -0.01 4.24
C LYS A 48 -12.25 -1.38 3.58
N ALA A 49 -13.07 -1.49 2.53
CA ALA A 49 -13.43 -2.73 1.86
C ALA A 49 -12.22 -3.60 1.45
N ASN A 50 -11.12 -3.01 0.97
CA ASN A 50 -9.91 -3.73 0.61
C ASN A 50 -9.19 -4.34 1.84
N THR A 51 -9.20 -3.65 2.97
CA THR A 51 -8.65 -4.17 4.24
C THR A 51 -9.49 -5.32 4.75
N VAL A 52 -10.82 -5.19 4.72
CA VAL A 52 -11.75 -6.26 5.09
C VAL A 52 -11.52 -7.49 4.24
N LYS A 53 -11.47 -7.33 2.91
CA LYS A 53 -11.19 -8.43 1.98
C LYS A 53 -9.88 -9.14 2.32
N ALA A 54 -8.82 -8.38 2.53
CA ALA A 54 -7.49 -8.93 2.81
C ALA A 54 -7.45 -9.70 4.14
N TYR A 55 -8.05 -9.15 5.20
CA TYR A 55 -8.07 -9.79 6.52
C TYR A 55 -8.96 -11.04 6.55
N VAL A 56 -10.10 -10.99 5.88
CA VAL A 56 -11.02 -12.12 5.74
C VAL A 56 -10.33 -13.31 5.06
N HIS A 57 -9.64 -13.06 3.95
CA HIS A 57 -8.93 -14.13 3.27
C HIS A 57 -7.70 -14.63 4.06
N ALA A 58 -7.01 -13.77 4.80
CA ALA A 58 -5.92 -14.18 5.67
C ALA A 58 -6.40 -15.11 6.80
N VAL A 59 -7.55 -14.80 7.38
CA VAL A 59 -8.18 -15.68 8.40
C VAL A 59 -8.67 -16.99 7.78
N ALA A 60 -9.25 -16.93 6.58
CA ALA A 60 -9.67 -18.15 5.88
C ALA A 60 -8.49 -19.07 5.55
N ASP A 61 -7.34 -18.50 5.16
CA ASP A 61 -6.10 -19.26 4.96
C ASP A 61 -5.63 -19.94 6.26
N LEU A 62 -5.69 -19.24 7.41
CA LEU A 62 -5.40 -19.84 8.72
C LEU A 62 -6.36 -20.98 9.08
N LEU A 63 -7.66 -20.76 8.90
CA LEU A 63 -8.68 -21.77 9.22
C LEU A 63 -8.53 -23.01 8.33
N ASN A 64 -8.23 -22.81 7.04
CA ASN A 64 -7.96 -23.89 6.11
C ASN A 64 -6.70 -24.69 6.50
N TYR A 65 -5.65 -24.00 6.97
CA TYR A 65 -4.45 -24.63 7.53
C TYR A 65 -4.74 -25.47 8.79
N ILE A 66 -5.51 -24.92 9.73
CA ILE A 66 -5.90 -25.63 10.96
C ILE A 66 -6.78 -26.85 10.64
N HIS A 67 -7.72 -26.72 9.73
CA HIS A 67 -8.55 -27.84 9.27
C HIS A 67 -7.73 -28.95 8.63
N GLU A 68 -6.74 -28.60 7.80
CA GLU A 68 -5.84 -29.60 7.20
C GLU A 68 -5.09 -30.39 8.28
N LEU A 69 -4.54 -29.70 9.28
CA LEU A 69 -3.85 -30.35 10.39
C LEU A 69 -4.80 -31.24 11.20
N SER A 70 -6.03 -30.82 11.44
CA SER A 70 -7.06 -31.61 12.10
C SER A 70 -7.36 -32.91 11.34
N MET A 71 -7.49 -32.84 10.03
CA MET A 71 -7.69 -33.99 9.18
C MET A 71 -6.49 -34.96 9.20
N GLN A 72 -5.26 -34.43 9.16
CA GLN A 72 -4.04 -35.25 9.26
C GLN A 72 -3.88 -35.96 10.59
N HIS A 73 -4.40 -35.37 11.67
CA HIS A 73 -4.40 -35.99 13.01
C HIS A 73 -5.65 -36.85 13.32
N GLY A 74 -6.55 -36.99 12.36
CA GLY A 74 -7.73 -37.85 12.48
C GLY A 74 -8.83 -37.31 13.41
N GLY A 75 -8.83 -36.00 13.70
CA GLY A 75 -9.85 -35.35 14.52
C GLY A 75 -9.46 -34.00 15.10
N PRO A 76 -10.26 -33.45 16.02
CA PRO A 76 -10.00 -32.13 16.60
C PRO A 76 -8.62 -32.05 17.24
N LEU A 77 -7.92 -30.91 17.01
CA LEU A 77 -6.61 -30.67 17.57
C LEU A 77 -6.68 -30.49 19.09
N THR A 78 -5.78 -31.15 19.82
CA THR A 78 -5.61 -30.88 21.26
C THR A 78 -5.11 -29.44 21.45
N ARG A 79 -5.27 -28.88 22.66
CA ARG A 79 -4.80 -27.51 22.98
C ARG A 79 -3.29 -27.34 22.73
N SER A 80 -2.47 -28.34 23.07
CA SER A 80 -1.03 -28.31 22.81
C SER A 80 -0.75 -28.24 21.31
N LEU A 81 -1.37 -29.15 20.55
CA LEU A 81 -1.17 -29.24 19.11
C LEU A 81 -1.68 -27.98 18.36
N MET A 82 -2.76 -27.36 18.85
CA MET A 82 -3.23 -26.06 18.35
C MET A 82 -2.20 -24.96 18.60
N SER A 83 -1.60 -24.94 19.80
CA SER A 83 -0.53 -23.98 20.11
C SER A 83 0.69 -24.17 19.20
N ASP A 84 1.08 -25.43 18.95
CA ASP A 84 2.18 -25.76 18.06
C ASP A 84 1.85 -25.40 16.60
N ALA A 85 0.64 -25.70 16.14
CA ALA A 85 0.15 -25.31 14.82
C ALA A 85 0.22 -23.80 14.61
N LEU A 86 -0.25 -23.00 15.58
CA LEU A 86 -0.19 -21.56 15.53
C LEU A 86 1.24 -21.03 15.56
N SER A 87 2.16 -21.66 16.30
CA SER A 87 3.58 -21.28 16.33
C SER A 87 4.28 -21.59 15.01
N CYS A 88 3.88 -22.65 14.32
CA CYS A 88 4.41 -23.05 13.01
C CYS A 88 3.77 -22.29 11.83
N TYR A 89 2.68 -21.56 12.05
CA TYR A 89 1.96 -20.88 10.97
C TYR A 89 2.81 -19.83 10.22
N GLU A 90 3.71 -19.16 10.92
CA GLU A 90 4.67 -18.25 10.29
C GLU A 90 5.54 -18.99 9.29
N SER A 91 6.09 -20.13 9.70
CA SER A 91 6.95 -20.97 8.86
C SER A 91 6.19 -21.53 7.65
N TYR A 92 4.92 -21.88 7.83
CA TYR A 92 4.00 -22.28 6.76
C TYR A 92 3.85 -21.16 5.69
N LEU A 93 3.65 -19.91 6.10
CA LEU A 93 3.48 -18.79 5.17
C LEU A 93 4.78 -18.41 4.45
N VAL A 94 5.94 -18.51 5.13
CA VAL A 94 7.25 -18.08 4.62
C VAL A 94 7.86 -19.13 3.70
N PHE A 95 7.94 -20.36 4.17
CA PHE A 95 8.70 -21.43 3.53
C PHE A 95 7.80 -22.44 2.80
N GLY A 96 6.50 -22.51 3.14
CA GLY A 96 5.59 -23.46 2.55
C GLY A 96 6.10 -24.90 2.72
N VAL A 97 6.24 -25.62 1.60
CA VAL A 97 6.73 -27.00 1.60
C VAL A 97 8.19 -27.16 2.00
N GLU A 98 8.98 -26.09 1.93
CA GLU A 98 10.41 -26.09 2.32
C GLU A 98 10.60 -25.75 3.80
N SER A 99 9.52 -25.71 4.59
CA SER A 99 9.59 -25.43 6.02
C SER A 99 10.30 -26.54 6.77
N ASN A 100 11.18 -26.16 7.71
CA ASN A 100 11.82 -27.10 8.64
C ASN A 100 10.84 -27.58 9.75
N ALA A 101 9.68 -26.92 9.91
CA ALA A 101 8.64 -27.34 10.83
C ALA A 101 7.73 -28.36 10.13
N GLU A 102 7.71 -29.61 10.64
CA GLU A 102 6.98 -30.73 10.03
C GLU A 102 5.49 -30.43 9.83
N LEU A 103 4.81 -29.85 10.83
CA LEU A 103 3.41 -29.45 10.73
C LEU A 103 3.16 -28.43 9.60
N ALA A 104 4.07 -27.47 9.45
CA ALA A 104 3.97 -26.45 8.40
C ALA A 104 4.20 -27.05 7.01
N ALA A 105 5.23 -27.88 6.85
CA ALA A 105 5.59 -28.52 5.58
C ALA A 105 4.51 -29.50 5.11
N SER A 106 3.98 -30.35 6.01
CA SER A 106 2.93 -31.33 5.69
C SER A 106 1.65 -30.64 5.25
N ALA A 107 1.21 -29.60 5.98
CA ALA A 107 0.03 -28.82 5.62
C ALA A 107 0.22 -28.06 4.30
N ALA A 108 1.38 -27.47 4.08
CA ALA A 108 1.69 -26.75 2.83
C ALA A 108 1.65 -27.69 1.60
N LYS A 109 2.19 -28.90 1.74
CA LYS A 109 2.16 -29.93 0.70
C LYS A 109 0.72 -30.36 0.39
N ALA A 110 -0.07 -30.62 1.41
CA ALA A 110 -1.45 -31.06 1.26
C ALA A 110 -2.39 -29.97 0.69
N LEU A 111 -2.13 -28.69 0.99
CA LEU A 111 -2.90 -27.56 0.52
C LEU A 111 -2.38 -26.97 -0.81
N GLY A 112 -1.24 -27.43 -1.32
CA GLY A 112 -0.61 -26.85 -2.51
C GLY A 112 -0.21 -25.39 -2.30
N SER A 113 0.15 -24.99 -1.08
CA SER A 113 0.43 -23.61 -0.71
C SER A 113 1.79 -23.16 -1.22
N ARG A 114 1.84 -21.92 -1.69
CA ARG A 114 3.09 -21.24 -2.10
C ARG A 114 3.55 -20.30 -1.02
N SER A 115 4.86 -20.13 -0.89
CA SER A 115 5.45 -19.13 -0.02
C SER A 115 4.96 -17.71 -0.36
N LEU A 116 4.74 -16.90 0.66
CA LEU A 116 4.28 -15.52 0.54
C LEU A 116 5.42 -14.53 0.72
N GLY A 117 5.38 -13.41 0.00
CA GLY A 117 6.30 -12.29 0.21
C GLY A 117 6.00 -11.53 1.51
N GLY A 118 7.02 -10.87 2.08
CA GLY A 118 6.97 -10.23 3.39
C GLY A 118 5.80 -9.27 3.62
N ALA A 119 5.45 -8.44 2.63
CA ALA A 119 4.30 -7.54 2.75
C ALA A 119 2.95 -8.26 2.86
N SER A 120 2.81 -9.43 2.20
CA SER A 120 1.62 -10.27 2.30
C SER A 120 1.54 -10.94 3.67
N ILE A 121 2.67 -11.38 4.20
CA ILE A 121 2.76 -12.00 5.52
C ILE A 121 2.39 -11.01 6.63
N GLU A 122 2.87 -9.76 6.56
CA GLU A 122 2.47 -8.70 7.50
C GLU A 122 0.95 -8.47 7.51
N LEU A 123 0.36 -8.49 6.33
CA LEU A 123 -1.08 -8.33 6.16
C LEU A 123 -1.85 -9.53 6.73
N HIS A 124 -1.37 -10.77 6.50
CA HIS A 124 -1.91 -11.98 7.08
C HIS A 124 -1.93 -11.92 8.61
N PHE A 125 -0.78 -11.63 9.23
CA PHE A 125 -0.70 -11.52 10.69
C PHE A 125 -1.58 -10.40 11.26
N ALA A 126 -1.72 -9.28 10.55
CA ALA A 126 -2.61 -8.22 10.98
C ALA A 126 -4.09 -8.66 11.02
N GLY A 127 -4.52 -9.45 10.03
CA GLY A 127 -5.87 -10.01 9.98
C GLY A 127 -6.09 -11.11 11.01
N VAL A 128 -5.19 -12.09 11.05
CA VAL A 128 -5.21 -13.23 11.96
C VAL A 128 -5.19 -12.80 13.43
N ASN A 129 -4.28 -11.86 13.79
CA ASN A 129 -4.20 -11.37 15.16
C ASN A 129 -5.50 -10.69 15.61
N LYS A 130 -6.18 -9.94 14.73
CA LYS A 130 -7.47 -9.34 15.07
C LYS A 130 -8.58 -10.39 15.27
N PHE A 131 -8.58 -11.45 14.48
CA PHE A 131 -9.54 -12.54 14.63
C PHE A 131 -9.33 -13.30 15.93
N ILE A 132 -8.10 -13.71 16.22
CA ILE A 132 -7.73 -14.39 17.47
C ILE A 132 -8.03 -13.48 18.67
N GLU A 133 -7.71 -12.16 18.57
CA GLU A 133 -8.00 -11.20 19.62
C GLU A 133 -9.48 -11.15 20.00
N GLN A 134 -10.36 -11.19 19.01
CA GLN A 134 -11.79 -11.19 19.28
C GLN A 134 -12.27 -12.52 19.84
N SER A 135 -11.72 -13.65 19.38
CA SER A 135 -11.98 -14.97 19.92
C SER A 135 -11.57 -15.09 21.40
N GLU A 136 -10.36 -14.62 21.71
CA GLU A 136 -9.84 -14.64 23.09
C GLU A 136 -10.63 -13.71 24.02
N SER A 137 -11.05 -12.54 23.52
CA SER A 137 -11.92 -11.64 24.27
C SER A 137 -13.27 -12.24 24.57
N LEU A 138 -13.84 -13.01 23.63
CA LEU A 138 -15.07 -13.77 23.85
C LEU A 138 -14.86 -14.87 24.89
N ALA A 139 -13.78 -15.64 24.78
CA ALA A 139 -13.44 -16.69 25.74
C ALA A 139 -13.29 -16.13 27.16
N GLN A 140 -12.62 -14.98 27.32
CA GLN A 140 -12.51 -14.31 28.63
C GLN A 140 -13.86 -13.83 29.16
N SER A 141 -14.71 -13.30 28.30
CA SER A 141 -16.05 -12.86 28.71
C SER A 141 -16.90 -14.04 29.17
N LEU A 142 -16.85 -15.16 28.45
CA LEU A 142 -17.54 -16.39 28.83
C LEU A 142 -17.01 -16.94 30.14
N GLN A 143 -15.70 -16.99 30.34
CA GLN A 143 -15.07 -17.40 31.58
C GLN A 143 -15.54 -16.54 32.77
N SER A 144 -15.57 -15.21 32.60
CA SER A 144 -16.03 -14.30 33.63
C SER A 144 -17.52 -14.51 34.00
N LEU A 145 -18.36 -14.84 33.02
CA LEU A 145 -19.76 -15.19 33.27
C LEU A 145 -19.94 -16.53 33.96
N GLU A 146 -19.09 -17.50 33.64
CA GLU A 146 -19.00 -18.80 34.29
C GLU A 146 -18.56 -18.64 35.75
N ASP A 147 -17.50 -17.89 36.01
CA ASP A 147 -16.98 -17.56 37.33
C ASP A 147 -18.03 -16.81 38.21
N ALA A 148 -18.87 -15.99 37.55
CA ALA A 148 -19.97 -15.28 38.20
C ALA A 148 -21.23 -16.16 38.42
N GLY A 149 -21.21 -17.43 37.98
CA GLY A 149 -22.36 -18.34 38.10
C GLY A 149 -23.54 -18.01 37.18
N LEU A 150 -23.34 -17.14 36.19
CA LEU A 150 -24.33 -16.71 35.21
C LEU A 150 -24.39 -17.61 33.97
N LEU A 151 -23.41 -18.50 33.82
CA LEU A 151 -23.33 -19.54 32.80
C LEU A 151 -23.12 -20.91 33.47
N LEU A 152 -23.87 -21.90 33.06
CA LEU A 152 -23.62 -23.28 33.46
C LEU A 152 -22.40 -23.80 32.69
N GLY A 153 -21.32 -24.13 33.44
CA GLY A 153 -20.04 -24.47 32.88
C GLY A 153 -20.05 -25.69 31.99
N GLY A 154 -19.55 -25.53 30.79
CA GLY A 154 -19.23 -26.60 29.85
C GLY A 154 -17.74 -26.94 29.88
N GLY A 155 -17.25 -27.37 31.04
CA GLY A 155 -15.93 -27.95 31.27
C GLY A 155 -14.77 -27.58 30.31
N GLY A 156 -13.95 -26.59 30.63
CA GLY A 156 -12.59 -26.43 30.09
C GLY A 156 -12.41 -25.90 28.69
N SER A 157 -13.47 -25.72 27.88
CA SER A 157 -13.35 -25.25 26.49
C SER A 157 -13.29 -23.71 26.34
N THR A 158 -13.63 -23.00 27.41
CA THR A 158 -13.66 -21.51 27.40
C THR A 158 -12.33 -20.84 27.80
N GLN A 159 -11.33 -21.64 28.21
CA GLN A 159 -10.04 -21.04 28.60
C GLN A 159 -9.29 -20.43 27.43
N PRO A 160 -8.82 -19.18 27.57
CA PRO A 160 -8.03 -18.52 26.54
C PRO A 160 -6.77 -19.30 26.16
N LEU A 161 -6.44 -19.35 24.86
CA LEU A 161 -5.21 -19.96 24.35
C LEU A 161 -3.98 -19.10 24.63
N VAL A 162 -4.17 -17.80 24.74
CA VAL A 162 -3.08 -16.83 24.92
C VAL A 162 -2.96 -16.42 26.37
N LYS A 163 -1.78 -16.57 26.95
CA LYS A 163 -1.48 -16.04 28.26
C LYS A 163 -1.28 -14.53 28.18
N TYR A 164 -2.02 -13.79 28.98
CA TYR A 164 -1.79 -12.34 29.15
C TYR A 164 -0.80 -12.13 30.29
N GLY A 165 0.29 -11.44 29.97
CA GLY A 165 1.24 -10.96 30.98
C GLY A 165 0.96 -9.51 31.35
N TYR A 166 0.99 -9.17 32.62
CA TYR A 166 0.97 -7.78 33.07
C TYR A 166 2.36 -7.17 32.92
N VAL A 167 2.45 -6.00 32.30
CA VAL A 167 3.68 -5.22 32.19
C VAL A 167 3.46 -3.87 32.84
N ASP A 168 4.41 -3.43 33.67
CA ASP A 168 4.34 -2.12 34.30
C ASP A 168 4.27 -1.00 33.24
N THR A 169 3.41 -0.04 33.50
CA THR A 169 3.30 1.13 32.61
C THR A 169 4.49 2.05 32.82
N THR A 170 4.91 2.75 31.76
CA THR A 170 5.96 3.76 31.87
C THR A 170 5.51 4.90 32.80
N ALA A 171 6.44 5.51 33.52
CA ALA A 171 6.17 6.62 34.45
C ALA A 171 5.34 7.75 33.79
N LYS A 172 5.56 8.01 32.49
CA LYS A 172 4.84 9.03 31.73
C LYS A 172 3.36 8.68 31.52
N VAL A 173 3.04 7.41 31.22
CA VAL A 173 1.67 6.92 31.09
C VAL A 173 0.99 6.87 32.44
N HIS A 174 1.72 6.50 33.49
CA HIS A 174 1.22 6.49 34.87
C HIS A 174 0.83 7.89 35.34
N ALA A 175 1.65 8.91 35.06
CA ALA A 175 1.36 10.30 35.37
C ALA A 175 0.11 10.82 34.61
N ALA A 176 -0.04 10.49 33.32
CA ALA A 176 -1.19 10.90 32.53
C ALA A 176 -2.51 10.27 33.04
N ILE A 177 -2.48 9.00 33.44
CA ILE A 177 -3.65 8.32 34.03
C ILE A 177 -4.01 8.94 35.38
N LYS A 178 -3.02 9.26 36.20
CA LYS A 178 -3.22 9.93 37.50
C LYS A 178 -3.88 11.29 37.36
N GLN A 179 -3.56 12.03 36.31
CA GLN A 179 -4.18 13.33 36.01
C GLN A 179 -5.62 13.21 35.47
N SER A 180 -5.95 12.12 34.80
CA SER A 180 -7.25 11.94 34.14
C SER A 180 -8.30 11.23 34.99
N SER A 181 -7.90 10.55 36.10
CA SER A 181 -8.82 9.77 36.95
C SER A 181 -8.44 9.83 38.41
N TRP A 182 -9.33 10.40 39.25
CA TRP A 182 -9.15 10.43 40.72
C TRP A 182 -9.10 9.01 41.31
N LEU A 183 -9.80 8.05 40.75
CA LEU A 183 -9.80 6.64 41.17
C LEU A 183 -8.42 5.99 40.99
N ALA A 184 -7.71 6.37 39.94
CA ALA A 184 -6.36 5.86 39.65
C ALA A 184 -5.33 6.30 40.72
N GLY A 185 -5.57 7.40 41.41
CA GLY A 185 -4.74 7.87 42.56
C GLY A 185 -4.91 7.03 43.83
N CYS A 186 -6.00 6.29 43.95
CA CYS A 186 -6.33 5.50 45.14
C CYS A 186 -5.87 4.03 45.03
N ILE A 187 -5.41 3.56 43.88
CA ILE A 187 -4.96 2.18 43.66
C ILE A 187 -3.50 2.07 44.05
N SER A 188 -3.23 1.42 45.18
CA SER A 188 -1.87 1.09 45.59
C SER A 188 -1.29 -0.03 44.72
N GLY A 189 -0.13 0.22 44.13
CA GLY A 189 0.58 -0.77 43.31
C GLY A 189 0.67 -0.46 41.80
N GLY A 190 0.08 0.64 41.38
CA GLY A 190 0.22 1.15 40.02
C GLY A 190 -0.58 0.39 38.93
N TYR A 191 -0.77 1.04 37.81
CA TYR A 191 -1.43 0.43 36.64
C TYR A 191 -0.50 -0.54 35.94
N LYS A 192 -0.93 -1.78 35.81
CA LYS A 192 -0.28 -2.78 34.96
C LYS A 192 -1.01 -2.84 33.63
N ARG A 193 -0.30 -2.62 32.54
CA ARG A 193 -0.84 -2.77 31.18
C ARG A 193 -0.84 -4.24 30.82
N LEU A 194 -2.00 -4.76 30.43
CA LEU A 194 -2.10 -6.09 29.84
C LEU A 194 -1.32 -6.11 28.54
N LYS A 195 -0.22 -6.82 28.50
CA LYS A 195 0.55 -7.04 27.27
C LYS A 195 0.20 -8.40 26.74
N LYS A 196 -0.42 -8.41 25.56
CA LYS A 196 -0.58 -9.62 24.79
C LYS A 196 0.80 -10.22 24.51
N GLN A 197 1.01 -11.44 24.91
CA GLN A 197 1.97 -12.29 24.24
C GLN A 197 1.29 -12.75 22.95
N GLY A 198 1.41 -11.93 21.88
CA GLY A 198 0.74 -12.24 20.62
C GLY A 198 1.34 -13.48 19.98
N LEU A 199 0.49 -14.38 19.56
CA LEU A 199 0.76 -15.26 18.44
C LEU A 199 1.15 -14.37 17.27
N GLY A 200 2.33 -14.58 16.66
CA GLY A 200 2.76 -13.80 15.52
C GLY A 200 3.65 -12.59 15.81
N LYS A 201 4.47 -12.63 16.85
CA LYS A 201 5.70 -11.86 16.85
C LYS A 201 6.66 -12.52 15.88
N LYS A 202 7.02 -11.78 14.82
CA LYS A 202 8.13 -12.14 13.93
C LYS A 202 9.34 -12.52 14.76
N SER A 203 9.88 -13.71 14.57
CA SER A 203 11.15 -14.07 15.17
C SER A 203 12.25 -13.19 14.56
N LYS A 204 13.21 -12.74 15.35
CA LYS A 204 14.33 -11.93 14.85
C LYS A 204 15.12 -12.63 13.73
N HIS A 205 15.11 -13.95 13.71
CA HIS A 205 15.83 -14.76 12.74
C HIS A 205 15.08 -14.92 11.41
N GLN A 206 13.76 -14.77 11.41
CA GLN A 206 12.95 -14.85 10.20
C GLN A 206 12.78 -13.49 9.50
N ASN A 207 13.18 -12.39 10.15
CA ASN A 207 13.15 -11.06 9.54
C ASN A 207 13.95 -10.96 8.23
N VAL A 208 14.95 -11.79 8.03
CA VAL A 208 15.73 -11.84 6.78
C VAL A 208 14.89 -12.36 5.60
N ALA A 209 13.97 -13.30 5.84
CA ALA A 209 13.06 -13.81 4.81
C ALA A 209 11.93 -12.82 4.48
N TYR A 210 11.57 -11.96 5.43
CA TYR A 210 10.57 -10.89 5.21
C TYR A 210 11.15 -9.60 4.68
N THR A 211 12.41 -9.37 4.85
CA THR A 211 13.05 -8.29 4.14
C THR A 211 12.95 -8.68 2.67
N ASN A 212 11.84 -8.26 2.05
CA ASN A 212 11.97 -7.83 0.69
C ASN A 212 13.18 -6.94 0.75
N PHE A 213 14.30 -7.43 0.28
CA PHE A 213 15.38 -6.58 -0.13
C PHE A 213 14.71 -5.65 -1.12
N GLU A 214 14.22 -4.56 -0.62
CA GLU A 214 13.64 -3.55 -1.43
C GLU A 214 14.82 -2.96 -2.17
N GLY A 215 15.26 -3.65 -3.21
CA GLY A 215 16.12 -3.10 -4.24
C GLY A 215 15.46 -1.79 -4.64
N GLY A 216 16.04 -0.66 -4.24
CA GLY A 216 15.40 0.63 -4.39
C GLY A 216 14.95 0.91 -5.82
N ASP A 217 15.71 0.47 -6.79
CA ASP A 217 15.55 0.78 -8.21
C ASP A 217 14.52 -0.11 -8.90
N ASP A 218 14.27 -1.32 -8.43
CA ASP A 218 13.35 -2.25 -9.11
C ASP A 218 11.87 -1.84 -9.06
N LYS A 219 11.48 -0.93 -8.16
CA LYS A 219 10.10 -0.44 -8.05
C LYS A 219 9.88 0.89 -8.75
N THR A 220 10.94 1.57 -9.13
CA THR A 220 10.93 2.88 -9.76
C THR A 220 10.90 2.72 -11.28
N PHE A 221 9.93 3.34 -11.95
CA PHE A 221 9.94 3.37 -13.41
C PHE A 221 11.13 4.22 -13.88
N PRO A 222 11.89 3.78 -14.92
CA PRO A 222 13.01 4.57 -15.43
C PRO A 222 12.57 5.94 -15.94
N TYR A 223 13.16 7.01 -15.41
CA TYR A 223 12.79 8.39 -15.73
C TYR A 223 12.92 8.69 -17.22
N ASP A 224 14.01 8.25 -17.84
CA ASP A 224 14.31 8.51 -19.26
C ASP A 224 13.32 7.82 -20.22
N LEU A 225 12.69 6.75 -19.79
CA LEU A 225 11.69 6.04 -20.59
C LEU A 225 10.25 6.53 -20.37
N ALA A 226 10.02 7.39 -19.37
CA ALA A 226 8.66 7.82 -19.02
C ALA A 226 8.01 8.69 -20.12
N VAL A 227 8.76 9.53 -20.80
CA VAL A 227 8.25 10.31 -21.95
C VAL A 227 7.86 9.37 -23.11
N THR A 228 8.67 8.38 -23.39
CA THR A 228 8.41 7.37 -24.42
C THR A 228 7.18 6.53 -24.06
N LEU A 229 7.04 6.14 -22.79
CA LEU A 229 5.86 5.46 -22.25
C LEU A 229 4.58 6.26 -22.54
N ILE A 230 4.56 7.54 -22.19
CA ILE A 230 3.40 8.44 -22.39
C ILE A 230 3.08 8.56 -23.91
N LYS A 231 4.09 8.73 -24.75
CA LYS A 231 3.90 8.87 -26.20
C LYS A 231 3.34 7.59 -26.83
N LYS A 232 3.73 6.40 -26.34
CA LYS A 232 3.23 5.09 -26.80
C LYS A 232 1.79 4.77 -26.38
N ALA A 233 1.21 5.54 -25.45
CA ALA A 233 -0.20 5.36 -25.08
C ALA A 233 -1.12 5.52 -26.29
N ARG A 234 -2.06 4.58 -26.44
CA ARG A 234 -2.92 4.49 -27.63
C ARG A 234 -4.03 5.53 -27.67
N SER A 235 -4.49 6.03 -26.52
CA SER A 235 -5.57 7.00 -26.41
C SER A 235 -5.08 8.30 -25.78
N LEU A 236 -5.69 9.42 -26.12
CA LEU A 236 -5.40 10.71 -25.45
C LEU A 236 -5.72 10.63 -23.96
N ARG A 237 -6.80 9.93 -23.57
CA ARG A 237 -7.09 9.66 -22.16
C ARG A 237 -5.89 9.07 -21.42
N ASP A 238 -5.26 8.03 -21.98
CA ASP A 238 -4.16 7.34 -21.34
C ASP A 238 -2.89 8.20 -21.33
N LYS A 239 -2.64 9.00 -22.36
CA LYS A 239 -1.57 10.00 -22.38
C LYS A 239 -1.73 11.02 -21.27
N VAL A 240 -2.94 11.57 -21.09
CA VAL A 240 -3.25 12.51 -20.00
C VAL A 240 -3.11 11.84 -18.64
N LEU A 241 -3.64 10.62 -18.48
CA LEU A 241 -3.58 9.91 -17.21
C LEU A 241 -2.14 9.61 -16.78
N TRP A 242 -1.31 9.13 -17.71
CA TRP A 242 0.08 8.77 -17.38
C TRP A 242 0.93 10.00 -17.14
N SER A 243 0.77 11.05 -17.95
CA SER A 243 1.46 12.35 -17.72
C SER A 243 1.01 13.00 -16.42
N HIS A 244 -0.29 12.90 -16.03
CA HIS A 244 -0.78 13.36 -14.73
C HIS A 244 -0.04 12.69 -13.57
N ILE A 245 0.06 11.36 -13.59
CA ILE A 245 0.73 10.63 -12.51
C ILE A 245 2.23 10.91 -12.50
N CYS A 246 2.88 10.97 -13.67
CA CYS A 246 4.30 11.32 -13.78
C CYS A 246 4.59 12.74 -13.29
N ALA A 247 3.74 13.69 -13.66
CA ALA A 247 3.92 15.09 -13.30
C ALA A 247 3.74 15.37 -11.81
N THR A 248 2.75 14.73 -11.17
CA THR A 248 2.32 15.10 -9.81
C THR A 248 2.63 14.04 -8.75
N GLY A 249 3.05 12.85 -9.16
CA GLY A 249 3.23 11.73 -8.24
C GLY A 249 1.95 11.29 -7.55
N CYS A 250 0.75 11.67 -8.03
CA CYS A 250 -0.52 11.26 -7.44
C CYS A 250 -0.73 9.74 -7.56
N ARG A 251 -1.59 9.19 -6.69
CA ARG A 251 -2.00 7.80 -6.82
C ARG A 251 -3.00 7.67 -7.98
N ILE A 252 -3.01 6.53 -8.65
CA ILE A 252 -4.00 6.25 -9.72
C ILE A 252 -5.44 6.48 -9.22
N SER A 253 -5.75 6.09 -7.98
CA SER A 253 -7.07 6.32 -7.39
C SER A 253 -7.41 7.81 -7.21
N GLU A 254 -6.41 8.62 -6.91
CA GLU A 254 -6.54 10.08 -6.81
C GLU A 254 -6.77 10.69 -8.20
N ALA A 255 -5.97 10.27 -9.19
CA ALA A 255 -6.16 10.72 -10.57
C ALA A 255 -7.56 10.35 -11.10
N LEU A 256 -8.03 9.13 -10.90
CA LEU A 256 -9.33 8.69 -11.42
C LEU A 256 -10.54 9.39 -10.79
N THR A 257 -10.39 9.98 -9.61
CA THR A 257 -11.44 10.76 -8.94
C THR A 257 -11.36 12.27 -9.23
N THR A 258 -10.38 12.73 -9.99
CA THR A 258 -10.23 14.12 -10.40
C THR A 258 -11.39 14.53 -11.30
N LEU A 259 -12.01 15.67 -10.98
CA LEU A 259 -13.02 16.32 -11.82
C LEU A 259 -12.36 17.36 -12.74
N ILE A 260 -13.06 17.79 -13.79
CA ILE A 260 -12.59 18.90 -14.66
C ILE A 260 -12.43 20.18 -13.83
N ASP A 261 -13.30 20.37 -12.84
CA ASP A 261 -13.27 21.54 -11.97
C ASP A 261 -12.05 21.58 -11.03
N ASP A 262 -11.35 20.46 -10.87
CA ASP A 262 -10.11 20.38 -10.09
C ASP A 262 -8.88 20.84 -10.90
N ILE A 263 -9.06 21.12 -12.18
CA ILE A 263 -8.03 21.63 -13.10
C ILE A 263 -8.17 23.14 -13.18
N ILE A 264 -7.24 23.85 -12.57
CA ILE A 264 -7.23 25.32 -12.55
C ILE A 264 -6.26 25.79 -13.63
N ILE A 265 -6.79 26.49 -14.63
CA ILE A 265 -6.01 27.05 -15.73
C ILE A 265 -6.01 28.57 -15.60
N ASP A 266 -4.82 29.15 -15.48
CA ASP A 266 -4.60 30.60 -15.55
C ASP A 266 -4.07 30.95 -16.94
N VAL A 267 -4.93 31.54 -17.77
CA VAL A 267 -4.59 31.87 -19.16
C VAL A 267 -3.49 32.93 -19.24
N ASN A 268 -3.44 33.84 -18.26
CA ASN A 268 -2.48 34.93 -18.24
C ASN A 268 -1.10 34.51 -17.69
N PHE A 269 -1.12 33.56 -16.74
CA PHE A 269 0.07 33.09 -16.05
C PHE A 269 0.08 31.56 -15.99
N PRO A 270 0.52 30.86 -17.05
CA PRO A 270 0.53 29.39 -17.08
C PRO A 270 1.28 28.72 -15.92
N ALA A 271 2.23 29.41 -15.31
CA ALA A 271 2.91 28.97 -14.11
C ALA A 271 1.97 28.78 -12.89
N ASN A 272 0.80 29.40 -12.91
CA ASN A 272 -0.23 29.26 -11.88
C ASN A 272 -1.16 28.08 -12.13
N ASN A 273 -1.03 27.38 -13.25
CA ASN A 273 -1.83 26.20 -13.55
C ASN A 273 -1.66 25.15 -12.45
N ARG A 274 -2.78 24.61 -11.96
CA ARG A 274 -2.79 23.67 -10.84
C ARG A 274 -3.72 22.49 -11.10
N ILE A 275 -3.34 21.35 -10.56
CA ILE A 275 -4.16 20.16 -10.50
C ILE A 275 -4.43 19.89 -9.02
N MET A 276 -5.70 19.94 -8.63
CA MET A 276 -6.11 19.69 -7.24
C MET A 276 -6.53 18.24 -7.06
N ILE A 277 -6.21 17.66 -5.92
CA ILE A 277 -6.63 16.31 -5.53
C ILE A 277 -7.51 16.43 -4.30
N ILE A 278 -8.81 16.39 -4.51
CA ILE A 278 -9.82 16.60 -3.48
C ILE A 278 -10.32 15.25 -2.95
N ASP A 279 -10.52 15.18 -1.63
CA ASP A 279 -11.07 13.98 -1.00
C ASP A 279 -12.52 13.77 -1.49
N PRO A 280 -12.85 12.63 -2.09
CA PRO A 280 -14.21 12.31 -2.52
C PRO A 280 -15.25 12.40 -1.41
N ASP A 281 -14.87 12.13 -0.16
CA ASP A 281 -15.78 12.18 0.98
C ASP A 281 -16.24 13.61 1.32
N THR A 282 -15.42 14.64 1.00
CA THR A 282 -15.77 16.05 1.23
C THR A 282 -16.78 16.57 0.21
N ARG A 283 -16.96 15.91 -0.93
CA ARG A 283 -17.83 16.35 -2.04
C ARG A 283 -18.87 15.30 -2.48
N ARG A 284 -19.32 14.47 -1.56
CA ARG A 284 -20.29 13.39 -1.83
C ARG A 284 -21.55 13.90 -2.56
N ASN A 285 -22.03 15.10 -2.22
CA ASN A 285 -23.20 15.72 -2.87
C ASN A 285 -22.98 15.98 -4.37
N VAL A 286 -21.76 16.34 -4.78
CA VAL A 286 -21.41 16.53 -6.20
C VAL A 286 -21.32 15.18 -6.89
N LEU A 287 -20.71 14.19 -6.24
CA LEU A 287 -20.50 12.85 -6.80
C LEU A 287 -21.80 12.07 -6.96
N LYS A 288 -22.79 12.26 -6.07
CA LYS A 288 -24.14 11.64 -6.16
C LYS A 288 -24.88 11.99 -7.46
N LYS A 289 -24.50 13.07 -8.16
CA LYS A 289 -25.06 13.40 -9.47
C LYS A 289 -24.66 12.40 -10.58
N TYR A 290 -23.56 11.66 -10.37
CA TYR A 290 -22.94 10.83 -11.40
C TYR A 290 -22.73 9.37 -10.97
N LEU A 291 -22.66 9.11 -9.67
CA LEU A 291 -22.35 7.80 -9.09
C LEU A 291 -23.42 7.43 -8.05
N SER A 292 -23.71 6.13 -7.96
CA SER A 292 -24.52 5.60 -6.88
C SER A 292 -23.79 5.72 -5.53
N GLU A 293 -24.53 5.68 -4.43
CA GLU A 293 -23.95 5.74 -3.09
C GLU A 293 -22.98 4.58 -2.82
N GLU A 294 -23.31 3.40 -3.34
CA GLU A 294 -22.42 2.23 -3.28
C GLU A 294 -21.10 2.47 -4.03
N GLN A 295 -21.14 3.10 -5.20
CA GLN A 295 -19.95 3.46 -5.96
C GLN A 295 -19.10 4.50 -5.22
N ILE A 296 -19.72 5.52 -4.63
CA ILE A 296 -19.02 6.55 -3.84
C ILE A 296 -18.33 5.93 -2.62
N ASN A 297 -19.00 5.03 -1.90
CA ASN A 297 -18.43 4.35 -0.73
C ASN A 297 -17.25 3.44 -1.08
N LYS A 298 -17.13 3.02 -2.34
CA LYS A 298 -16.01 2.22 -2.86
C LYS A 298 -14.85 3.06 -3.38
N LEU A 299 -14.98 4.38 -3.47
CA LEU A 299 -13.90 5.23 -3.97
C LEU A 299 -12.69 5.14 -3.04
N PRO A 300 -11.52 4.72 -3.54
CA PRO A 300 -10.35 4.57 -2.71
C PRO A 300 -9.68 5.93 -2.50
N HIS A 301 -9.79 6.48 -1.30
CA HIS A 301 -9.01 7.63 -0.85
C HIS A 301 -8.22 7.27 0.41
N LYS A 302 -6.93 7.60 0.43
CA LYS A 302 -6.04 7.27 1.57
C LYS A 302 -5.71 8.47 2.45
N GLY A 303 -6.40 9.61 2.22
CA GLY A 303 -6.09 10.88 2.87
C GLY A 303 -4.82 11.53 2.29
N ARG A 304 -4.86 12.84 2.18
CA ARG A 304 -3.71 13.71 1.87
C ARG A 304 -3.67 14.83 2.89
N ASN A 305 -2.47 15.32 3.20
CA ASN A 305 -2.29 16.50 4.04
C ASN A 305 -2.44 17.80 3.23
N THR A 306 -2.45 17.72 1.88
CA THR A 306 -2.66 18.87 0.99
C THR A 306 -3.44 18.45 -0.25
N GLU A 307 -4.31 19.31 -0.73
CA GLU A 307 -5.03 19.14 -2.00
C GLU A 307 -4.19 19.57 -3.20
N SER A 308 -3.23 20.43 -3.00
CA SER A 308 -2.35 20.94 -4.06
C SER A 308 -1.38 19.87 -4.55
N THR A 309 -1.04 19.95 -5.85
CA THR A 309 0.02 19.14 -6.45
C THR A 309 1.16 20.05 -6.94
N TYR A 310 2.32 19.45 -7.15
CA TYR A 310 3.53 20.15 -7.57
C TYR A 310 4.06 19.47 -8.84
N PRO A 311 3.58 19.93 -10.03
CA PRO A 311 3.93 19.28 -11.28
C PRO A 311 5.41 19.49 -11.65
N ILE A 312 6.07 18.41 -12.10
CA ILE A 312 7.46 18.41 -12.56
C ILE A 312 7.54 18.33 -14.10
N GLU A 313 8.56 18.99 -14.67
CA GLU A 313 8.87 18.88 -16.09
C GLU A 313 9.69 17.61 -16.41
N PRO A 314 9.58 17.06 -17.63
CA PRO A 314 8.79 17.54 -18.77
C PRO A 314 7.32 17.07 -18.75
N PHE A 315 6.92 16.36 -17.70
CA PHE A 315 5.60 15.69 -17.63
C PHE A 315 4.45 16.69 -17.45
N ALA A 316 4.70 17.83 -16.80
CA ALA A 316 3.71 18.91 -16.68
C ALA A 316 3.33 19.46 -18.05
N SER A 317 4.31 19.82 -18.89
CA SER A 317 4.08 20.28 -20.26
C SER A 317 3.35 19.24 -21.11
N LEU A 318 3.71 17.97 -20.98
CA LEU A 318 3.01 16.87 -21.68
C LEU A 318 1.57 16.73 -21.21
N PHE A 319 1.33 16.87 -19.90
CA PHE A 319 -0.04 16.80 -19.35
C PHE A 319 -0.92 17.90 -19.93
N TRP A 320 -0.49 19.14 -19.92
CA TRP A 320 -1.26 20.28 -20.43
C TRP A 320 -1.54 20.15 -21.92
N MET A 321 -0.53 19.80 -22.70
CA MET A 321 -0.66 19.59 -24.16
C MET A 321 -1.67 18.47 -24.49
N TYR A 322 -1.53 17.31 -23.85
CA TYR A 322 -2.46 16.19 -24.12
C TYR A 322 -3.84 16.43 -23.49
N LEU A 323 -3.94 17.19 -22.40
CA LEU A 323 -5.22 17.57 -21.79
C LEU A 323 -6.07 18.36 -22.77
N GLU A 324 -5.49 19.39 -23.41
CA GLU A 324 -6.19 20.19 -24.40
C GLU A 324 -6.70 19.32 -25.56
N GLN A 325 -5.86 18.49 -26.14
CA GLN A 325 -6.25 17.56 -27.18
C GLN A 325 -7.35 16.61 -26.73
N TYR A 326 -7.20 16.02 -25.54
CA TYR A 326 -8.17 15.08 -24.98
C TYR A 326 -9.55 15.71 -24.76
N LEU A 327 -9.59 16.90 -24.21
CA LEU A 327 -10.82 17.64 -23.97
C LEU A 327 -11.54 17.97 -25.29
N ASN A 328 -10.79 18.36 -26.31
CA ASN A 328 -11.35 18.80 -27.60
C ASN A 328 -11.72 17.62 -28.54
N GLU A 329 -10.93 16.56 -28.57
CA GLU A 329 -11.05 15.51 -29.58
C GLU A 329 -11.71 14.22 -29.07
N GLU A 330 -11.41 13.83 -27.82
CA GLU A 330 -11.79 12.51 -27.31
C GLU A 330 -12.86 12.59 -26.22
N ARG A 331 -12.81 13.59 -25.32
CA ARG A 331 -13.68 13.62 -24.15
C ARG A 331 -15.08 14.17 -24.43
N ILE A 332 -15.28 15.03 -25.41
CA ILE A 332 -16.56 15.73 -25.66
C ILE A 332 -17.67 14.75 -25.94
N LYS A 333 -17.41 13.72 -26.75
CA LYS A 333 -18.43 12.84 -27.29
C LYS A 333 -17.99 11.38 -27.29
N ASP A 334 -18.85 10.52 -26.81
CA ASP A 334 -18.67 9.09 -27.07
C ASP A 334 -18.93 8.81 -28.55
N LYS A 335 -17.85 8.53 -29.30
CA LYS A 335 -17.90 8.27 -30.74
C LYS A 335 -18.73 7.01 -31.08
N ARG A 336 -18.81 6.04 -30.19
CA ARG A 336 -19.54 4.79 -30.41
C ARG A 336 -21.04 4.96 -30.26
N ARG A 337 -21.46 5.72 -29.25
CA ARG A 337 -22.89 5.93 -28.92
C ARG A 337 -23.44 7.26 -29.45
N ASN A 338 -22.61 8.07 -30.07
CA ASN A 338 -22.95 9.42 -30.53
C ASN A 338 -23.59 10.30 -29.43
N LYS A 339 -23.18 10.10 -28.18
CA LYS A 339 -23.74 10.74 -26.99
C LYS A 339 -22.73 11.68 -26.35
N LEU A 340 -23.16 12.87 -25.95
CA LEU A 340 -22.34 13.82 -25.21
C LEU A 340 -22.01 13.27 -23.83
N ILE A 341 -20.79 13.53 -23.34
CA ILE A 341 -20.36 13.19 -22.00
C ILE A 341 -20.90 14.22 -21.02
N THR A 342 -21.74 13.81 -20.10
CA THR A 342 -22.42 14.70 -19.15
C THR A 342 -21.79 14.76 -17.77
N HIS A 343 -20.98 13.75 -17.40
CA HIS A 343 -20.32 13.74 -16.11
C HIS A 343 -19.10 14.67 -16.07
N ARG A 344 -18.72 15.12 -14.85
CA ARG A 344 -17.59 16.05 -14.65
C ARG A 344 -16.26 15.35 -14.37
N PHE A 345 -16.20 14.01 -14.27
CA PHE A 345 -14.92 13.29 -14.10
C PHE A 345 -13.99 13.56 -15.27
N LEU A 346 -12.72 13.83 -14.98
CA LEU A 346 -11.72 14.09 -16.02
C LEU A 346 -11.59 12.90 -16.97
N TYR A 347 -11.50 11.70 -16.44
CA TYR A 347 -11.27 10.48 -17.23
C TYR A 347 -12.57 9.70 -17.47
N ARG A 348 -12.82 9.41 -18.74
CA ARG A 348 -13.94 8.57 -19.18
C ARG A 348 -13.46 7.22 -19.71
N LYS A 349 -14.31 6.23 -19.67
CA LYS A 349 -14.07 4.95 -20.37
C LYS A 349 -14.20 5.13 -21.88
N ASN A 350 -13.32 4.49 -22.64
CA ASN A 350 -13.40 4.51 -24.09
C ASN A 350 -14.50 3.59 -24.65
N SER A 351 -15.05 2.68 -23.81
CA SER A 351 -16.09 1.73 -24.21
C SER A 351 -17.49 2.36 -24.22
N ASP A 352 -17.81 3.16 -23.22
CA ASP A 352 -19.19 3.61 -22.95
C ASP A 352 -19.31 5.09 -22.54
N GLY A 353 -18.18 5.78 -22.41
CA GLY A 353 -18.16 7.18 -21.99
C GLY A 353 -18.41 7.42 -20.49
N GLU A 354 -18.61 6.36 -19.69
CA GLU A 354 -18.83 6.47 -18.25
C GLU A 354 -17.53 6.81 -17.49
N PRO A 355 -17.61 7.30 -16.24
CA PRO A 355 -16.42 7.59 -15.45
C PRO A 355 -15.49 6.39 -15.27
N CYS A 356 -14.17 6.62 -15.33
CA CYS A 356 -13.15 5.58 -15.14
C CYS A 356 -12.91 5.13 -13.70
N VAL A 357 -13.64 5.66 -12.72
CA VAL A 357 -13.38 5.45 -11.27
C VAL A 357 -13.31 3.98 -10.83
N ALA A 358 -13.98 3.07 -11.51
CA ALA A 358 -13.97 1.63 -11.23
C ALA A 358 -13.15 0.80 -12.23
N SER A 359 -12.39 1.46 -13.14
CA SER A 359 -11.75 0.79 -14.30
C SER A 359 -10.28 0.50 -14.08
N TYR A 360 -9.81 0.40 -12.84
CA TYR A 360 -8.39 0.19 -12.53
C TYR A 360 -7.77 -0.98 -13.29
N GLN A 361 -8.44 -2.14 -13.32
CA GLN A 361 -7.87 -3.35 -13.91
C GLN A 361 -7.62 -3.19 -15.42
N SER A 362 -8.59 -2.69 -16.16
CA SER A 362 -8.45 -2.50 -17.62
C SER A 362 -7.42 -1.42 -17.98
N LEU A 363 -7.33 -0.36 -17.17
CA LEU A 363 -6.28 0.68 -17.33
C LEU A 363 -4.90 0.11 -17.03
N TRP A 364 -4.80 -0.72 -15.97
CA TRP A 364 -3.56 -1.37 -15.60
C TRP A 364 -3.06 -2.33 -16.65
N GLU A 365 -3.92 -3.12 -17.27
CA GLU A 365 -3.55 -4.06 -18.34
C GLU A 365 -2.92 -3.33 -19.54
N ILE A 366 -3.52 -2.21 -19.96
CA ILE A 366 -2.98 -1.37 -21.05
C ILE A 366 -1.61 -0.80 -20.67
N PHE A 367 -1.50 -0.22 -19.48
CA PHE A 367 -0.26 0.35 -18.97
C PHE A 367 0.84 -0.71 -18.85
N HIS A 368 0.50 -1.84 -18.22
CA HIS A 368 1.43 -2.94 -17.95
C HIS A 368 2.03 -3.52 -19.23
N ALA A 369 1.20 -3.72 -20.26
CA ALA A 369 1.68 -4.25 -21.53
C ALA A 369 2.74 -3.35 -22.17
N ILE A 370 2.51 -2.03 -22.22
CA ILE A 370 3.45 -1.08 -22.80
C ILE A 370 4.69 -0.90 -21.91
N ALA A 371 4.51 -0.87 -20.58
CA ALA A 371 5.63 -0.79 -19.65
C ALA A 371 6.55 -2.02 -19.73
N LEU A 372 5.97 -3.22 -19.87
CA LEU A 372 6.70 -4.46 -20.04
C LEU A 372 7.46 -4.49 -21.38
N GLU A 373 6.82 -4.05 -22.47
CA GLU A 373 7.45 -3.92 -23.79
C GLU A 373 8.69 -3.00 -23.75
N LEU A 374 8.57 -1.86 -23.05
CA LEU A 374 9.65 -0.87 -23.00
C LEU A 374 10.81 -1.25 -22.06
N THR A 375 10.52 -1.96 -20.98
CA THR A 375 11.50 -2.14 -19.90
C THR A 375 11.90 -3.58 -19.64
N GLY A 376 11.16 -4.55 -20.20
CA GLY A 376 11.31 -5.97 -19.86
C GLY A 376 10.85 -6.33 -18.45
N LYS A 377 10.33 -5.36 -17.66
CA LYS A 377 9.92 -5.54 -16.27
C LYS A 377 8.44 -5.23 -16.06
N SER A 378 7.83 -5.94 -15.09
CA SER A 378 6.44 -5.72 -14.70
C SER A 378 6.32 -4.50 -13.80
N TYR A 379 5.75 -3.42 -14.32
CA TYR A 379 5.44 -2.22 -13.56
C TYR A 379 3.92 -1.99 -13.46
N GLY A 380 3.49 -1.35 -12.35
CA GLY A 380 2.16 -0.78 -12.21
C GLY A 380 2.24 0.74 -12.09
N PHE A 381 1.11 1.42 -12.07
CA PHE A 381 1.05 2.89 -11.94
C PHE A 381 1.82 3.45 -10.73
N HIS A 382 1.95 2.64 -9.69
CA HIS A 382 2.68 3.08 -8.49
C HIS A 382 4.17 3.32 -8.75
N ALA A 383 4.74 2.66 -9.76
CA ALA A 383 6.12 2.87 -10.19
C ALA A 383 6.38 4.29 -10.72
N LEU A 384 5.37 4.92 -11.34
CA LEU A 384 5.46 6.32 -11.77
C LEU A 384 5.52 7.29 -10.57
N ARG A 385 4.76 6.98 -9.51
CA ARG A 385 4.84 7.74 -8.25
C ARG A 385 6.18 7.54 -7.54
N HIS A 386 6.75 6.34 -7.61
CA HIS A 386 8.11 6.08 -7.13
C HIS A 386 9.12 6.90 -7.92
N MET A 387 8.99 6.95 -9.25
CA MET A 387 9.84 7.77 -10.14
C MET A 387 9.77 9.25 -9.76
N TYR A 388 8.57 9.81 -9.57
CA TYR A 388 8.39 11.18 -9.14
C TYR A 388 9.12 11.47 -7.82
N ALA A 389 8.92 10.63 -6.81
CA ALA A 389 9.56 10.79 -5.51
C ALA A 389 11.09 10.64 -5.59
N TYR A 390 11.58 9.67 -6.37
CA TYR A 390 13.00 9.45 -6.58
C TYR A 390 13.68 10.64 -7.27
N TYR A 391 13.02 11.19 -8.29
CA TYR A 391 13.48 12.42 -8.95
C TYR A 391 13.57 13.59 -7.96
N LEU A 392 12.54 13.81 -7.15
CA LEU A 392 12.53 14.90 -6.18
C LEU A 392 13.62 14.79 -5.12
N VAL A 393 13.93 13.56 -4.67
CA VAL A 393 14.96 13.36 -3.64
C VAL A 393 16.36 13.54 -4.19
N ASN A 394 16.60 13.16 -5.45
CA ASN A 394 17.97 13.02 -5.95
C ASN A 394 18.34 14.08 -7.01
N PHE A 395 17.41 14.50 -7.85
CA PHE A 395 17.73 15.25 -9.08
C PHE A 395 17.04 16.60 -9.23
N ALA A 396 15.94 16.83 -8.53
CA ALA A 396 15.21 18.09 -8.67
C ALA A 396 16.04 19.25 -8.11
N PRO A 397 16.23 20.34 -8.89
CA PRO A 397 16.92 21.53 -8.38
C PRO A 397 16.09 22.14 -7.25
N ASN A 398 16.76 22.53 -6.18
CA ASN A 398 16.15 23.17 -5.03
C ASN A 398 16.51 24.64 -4.93
N PRO A 399 15.75 25.47 -4.17
CA PRO A 399 16.00 26.91 -4.06
C PRO A 399 17.36 27.26 -3.45
N GLN A 400 18.04 26.33 -2.78
CA GLN A 400 19.37 26.53 -2.21
C GLN A 400 20.51 26.33 -3.22
N GLY A 401 20.18 26.08 -4.50
CA GLY A 401 21.17 25.88 -5.57
C GLY A 401 21.82 24.50 -5.54
N SER A 402 21.25 23.54 -4.82
CA SER A 402 21.66 22.13 -4.81
C SER A 402 20.58 21.24 -5.46
N TYR A 403 20.87 19.95 -5.57
CA TYR A 403 19.93 18.96 -6.11
C TYR A 403 19.34 18.11 -4.99
N GLY A 404 18.07 17.77 -5.16
CA GLY A 404 17.29 16.96 -4.24
C GLY A 404 16.69 17.75 -3.09
N PHE A 405 15.46 17.39 -2.75
CA PHE A 405 14.74 17.91 -1.59
C PHE A 405 14.87 16.97 -0.40
N ASP A 406 14.71 17.49 0.82
CA ASP A 406 14.62 16.67 2.02
C ASP A 406 13.33 15.82 2.05
N LEU A 407 13.33 14.75 2.84
CA LEU A 407 12.21 13.80 2.90
C LEU A 407 10.90 14.41 3.40
N LYS A 408 10.96 15.48 4.21
CA LYS A 408 9.76 16.15 4.72
C LYS A 408 9.10 16.93 3.59
N THR A 409 9.86 17.70 2.85
CA THR A 409 9.40 18.45 1.66
C THR A 409 8.83 17.49 0.61
N VAL A 410 9.51 16.36 0.35
CA VAL A 410 8.97 15.34 -0.58
C VAL A 410 7.70 14.68 -0.05
N ALA A 411 7.57 14.51 1.28
CA ALA A 411 6.33 14.04 1.88
C ALA A 411 5.17 14.99 1.61
N ASP A 412 5.41 16.29 1.72
CA ASP A 412 4.42 17.34 1.44
C ASP A 412 4.03 17.33 -0.04
N PHE A 413 4.98 17.25 -0.97
CA PHE A 413 4.70 17.12 -2.41
C PHE A 413 3.85 15.88 -2.74
N LEU A 414 4.12 14.76 -2.09
CA LEU A 414 3.34 13.54 -2.25
C LEU A 414 2.00 13.56 -1.49
N GLY A 415 1.78 14.53 -0.62
CA GLY A 415 0.60 14.60 0.23
C GLY A 415 0.58 13.49 1.29
N HIS A 416 1.72 13.12 1.87
CA HIS A 416 1.79 12.14 2.95
C HIS A 416 1.58 12.79 4.31
N SER A 417 0.71 12.19 5.15
CA SER A 417 0.53 12.59 6.55
C SER A 417 1.67 12.13 7.45
N SER A 418 2.54 11.22 6.98
CA SER A 418 3.67 10.68 7.73
C SER A 418 4.91 10.52 6.86
N ILE A 419 6.05 11.02 7.35
CA ILE A 419 7.38 10.86 6.71
C ILE A 419 7.75 9.38 6.53
N ASN A 420 7.29 8.49 7.40
CA ASN A 420 7.54 7.05 7.26
C ASN A 420 6.96 6.47 5.97
N SER A 421 5.86 7.04 5.48
CA SER A 421 5.30 6.67 4.18
C SER A 421 6.22 7.10 3.03
N THR A 422 6.91 8.22 3.17
CA THR A 422 7.82 8.76 2.16
C THR A 422 9.13 7.97 2.09
N LYS A 423 9.63 7.46 3.20
CA LYS A 423 10.86 6.65 3.24
C LYS A 423 10.83 5.45 2.29
N ARG A 424 9.66 4.92 1.99
CA ARG A 424 9.49 3.80 1.06
C ARG A 424 9.66 4.20 -0.42
N TYR A 425 9.40 5.47 -0.74
CA TYR A 425 9.40 5.98 -2.10
C TYR A 425 10.66 6.75 -2.43
N ALA A 426 11.20 7.46 -1.45
CA ALA A 426 12.25 8.43 -1.62
C ALA A 426 13.56 7.89 -1.03
N ARG A 427 14.30 7.14 -1.84
CA ARG A 427 15.63 6.66 -1.47
C ARG A 427 16.68 7.52 -2.15
N ARG A 428 17.72 7.83 -1.40
CA ARG A 428 18.90 8.47 -1.98
C ARG A 428 19.62 7.46 -2.87
N ASP A 429 20.05 7.93 -4.02
CA ASP A 429 20.87 7.15 -4.92
C ASP A 429 22.19 6.77 -4.22
N ALA A 430 22.41 5.47 -4.04
CA ALA A 430 23.60 4.97 -3.36
C ALA A 430 24.88 5.25 -4.16
N GLU A 431 24.80 5.30 -5.50
CA GLU A 431 25.91 5.64 -6.36
C GLU A 431 26.28 7.11 -6.18
N LEU A 432 25.30 8.02 -6.20
CA LEU A 432 25.54 9.45 -5.93
C LEU A 432 26.16 9.69 -4.55
N LEU A 433 25.67 8.99 -3.52
CA LEU A 433 26.23 9.09 -2.18
C LEU A 433 27.68 8.57 -2.13
N LYS A 434 27.95 7.45 -2.79
CA LYS A 434 29.30 6.86 -2.86
C LYS A 434 30.27 7.78 -3.60
N ILE A 435 29.82 8.37 -4.71
CA ILE A 435 30.61 9.29 -5.50
C ILE A 435 30.91 10.57 -4.70
N ALA A 436 29.88 11.14 -4.03
CA ALA A 436 30.06 12.30 -3.17
C ALA A 436 31.06 12.04 -2.04
N LEU A 437 30.95 10.88 -1.38
CA LEU A 437 31.86 10.47 -0.31
C LEU A 437 33.30 10.25 -0.83
N SER A 438 33.43 9.62 -1.99
CA SER A 438 34.73 9.38 -2.62
C SER A 438 35.42 10.70 -3.02
N ALA A 439 34.68 11.65 -3.57
CA ALA A 439 35.19 12.98 -3.91
C ALA A 439 35.66 13.74 -2.65
N MET A 440 34.85 13.73 -1.59
CA MET A 440 35.23 14.33 -0.31
C MET A 440 36.49 13.71 0.28
N ASN A 441 36.62 12.39 0.24
CA ASN A 441 37.78 11.69 0.76
C ASN A 441 39.06 12.01 -0.06
N TYR A 442 38.94 12.05 -1.39
CA TYR A 442 40.05 12.40 -2.27
C TYR A 442 40.55 13.81 -2.01
N GLU A 443 39.70 14.81 -1.97
CA GLU A 443 40.05 16.20 -1.71
C GLU A 443 40.64 16.40 -0.31
N ARG A 444 40.09 15.76 0.70
CA ARG A 444 40.59 15.84 2.07
C ARG A 444 42.01 15.29 2.21
N ASN A 445 42.35 14.24 1.44
CA ASN A 445 43.68 13.65 1.48
C ASN A 445 44.74 14.47 0.70
N ASN A 446 44.32 15.23 -0.30
CA ASN A 446 45.25 15.90 -1.22
C ASN A 446 45.34 17.43 -1.02
N ASN A 447 44.48 18.03 -0.20
CA ASN A 447 44.44 19.48 -0.03
C ASN A 447 44.33 19.89 1.47
N PRO A 448 45.40 20.43 2.05
CA PRO A 448 45.41 20.88 3.45
C PRO A 448 44.46 22.09 3.70
N HIS A 449 44.04 22.83 2.66
CA HIS A 449 43.09 23.94 2.74
C HIS A 449 41.69 23.54 2.25
N PHE A 450 41.34 22.29 2.40
CA PHE A 450 40.06 21.73 1.97
C PHE A 450 38.85 22.45 2.58
N THR A 451 37.98 22.97 1.72
CA THR A 451 36.67 23.46 2.11
C THR A 451 35.58 22.60 1.45
N ILE A 452 34.43 22.46 2.13
CA ILE A 452 33.28 21.70 1.60
C ILE A 452 32.84 22.24 0.23
N ASN A 453 32.93 23.55 0.00
CA ASN A 453 32.55 24.17 -1.26
C ASN A 453 33.53 23.83 -2.38
N ASN A 454 34.83 23.83 -2.13
CA ASN A 454 35.84 23.44 -3.12
C ASN A 454 35.69 21.97 -3.53
N ALA A 455 35.40 21.09 -2.58
CA ALA A 455 35.11 19.68 -2.86
C ALA A 455 33.86 19.51 -3.74
N ARG A 456 32.82 20.29 -3.47
CA ARG A 456 31.58 20.26 -4.29
C ARG A 456 31.85 20.74 -5.73
N ILE A 457 32.62 21.79 -5.92
CA ILE A 457 32.99 22.31 -7.24
C ILE A 457 33.77 21.25 -8.02
N ALA A 458 34.86 20.74 -7.46
CA ALA A 458 35.69 19.71 -8.11
C ALA A 458 34.91 18.44 -8.44
N PHE A 459 33.96 18.02 -7.56
CA PHE A 459 33.09 16.89 -7.81
C PHE A 459 32.12 17.16 -8.99
N LEU A 460 31.47 18.32 -8.99
CA LEU A 460 30.53 18.70 -10.06
C LEU A 460 31.23 18.82 -11.41
N GLU A 461 32.43 19.33 -11.46
CA GLU A 461 33.25 19.43 -12.67
C GLU A 461 33.56 18.05 -13.26
N LYS A 462 34.00 17.10 -12.42
CA LYS A 462 34.22 15.70 -12.83
C LYS A 462 32.96 15.00 -13.32
N GLU A 463 31.83 15.22 -12.64
CA GLU A 463 30.59 14.60 -13.05
C GLU A 463 30.04 15.21 -14.35
N ILE A 464 30.19 16.51 -14.56
CA ILE A 464 29.88 17.17 -15.84
C ILE A 464 30.74 16.58 -16.97
N GLU A 465 32.01 16.36 -16.74
CA GLU A 465 32.91 15.77 -17.74
C GLU A 465 32.51 14.31 -18.08
N ARG A 466 32.19 13.53 -17.05
CA ARG A 466 31.69 12.15 -17.22
C ARG A 466 30.38 12.09 -18.00
N LEU A 467 29.44 12.98 -17.69
CA LEU A 467 28.16 13.06 -18.39
C LEU A 467 28.32 13.54 -19.85
N LYS A 468 29.19 14.53 -20.11
CA LYS A 468 29.54 14.97 -21.48
C LYS A 468 30.13 13.80 -22.29
N ASN A 469 30.99 12.98 -21.69
CA ASN A 469 31.58 11.83 -22.36
C ASN A 469 30.52 10.73 -22.65
N ARG A 470 29.57 10.48 -21.73
CA ARG A 470 28.46 9.57 -21.97
C ARG A 470 27.53 10.06 -23.10
N VAL A 471 27.22 11.35 -23.14
CA VAL A 471 26.39 11.94 -24.21
C VAL A 471 27.10 11.82 -25.56
N LYS A 472 28.40 12.10 -25.63
CA LYS A 472 29.19 11.91 -26.86
C LYS A 472 29.18 10.48 -27.35
N LEU A 473 29.35 9.49 -26.44
CA LEU A 473 29.29 8.07 -26.77
C LEU A 473 27.91 7.63 -27.26
N SER A 474 26.84 8.18 -26.71
CA SER A 474 25.47 7.89 -27.16
C SER A 474 25.12 8.53 -28.49
N GLN A 475 25.75 9.63 -28.88
CA GLN A 475 25.61 10.27 -30.19
C GLN A 475 26.38 9.50 -31.28
N VAL A 476 27.62 9.08 -31.00
CA VAL A 476 28.44 8.27 -31.91
C VAL A 476 27.80 6.91 -32.19
N GLY A 477 27.13 6.30 -31.19
CA GLY A 477 26.40 5.04 -31.38
C GLY A 477 25.09 5.17 -32.18
N ARG A 478 24.59 6.38 -32.43
CA ARG A 478 23.41 6.64 -33.30
C ARG A 478 23.82 6.94 -34.74
N GLU A 479 24.96 7.56 -34.95
CA GLU A 479 25.49 7.82 -36.31
C GLU A 479 26.08 6.57 -36.99
N SER A 480 26.26 5.46 -36.26
CA SER A 480 26.73 4.20 -36.82
C SER A 480 25.62 3.19 -37.17
N ILE A 481 24.35 3.59 -37.12
CA ILE A 481 23.17 2.75 -37.41
C ILE A 481 22.34 3.33 -38.59
N ASP A 482 22.69 4.48 -39.12
CA ASP A 482 22.23 5.02 -40.40
C ASP A 482 23.31 4.71 -41.47
#